data_27c1c92dceef2740b093a5f2e7568cd1
#
_entry.id   27c1c92dceef2740b093a5f2e7568cd1
#
_cell.length_a   1.000
_cell.length_b   1.000
_cell.length_c   1.000
_cell.angle_alpha   90.00
_cell.angle_beta   90.00
_cell.angle_gamma   90.00
#
_symmetry.space_group_name_H-M   'P 1'
#
loop_
_entity.id
_entity.type
_entity.pdbx_description
1 polymer ?
#
loop_
_entity_poly.entity_id
_entity_poly.type
_entity_poly.pdbx_seq_one_letter_code
_entity_poly.pdbx_strand_id
1 'polypeptide(L)'
;RRNPVIAARDLLGIQLFDAQAYMLEQSWNASHVLWACSRNFGKSFVGSVFILLKAMLYENQAIYIVSSVGDQSKETFNKIEEIVTRVGKTAASIRSLQDIAEKETKKSATNKSGFSHNPAGYVVEFYNGSSINTLNSNPDSNRSRRATLVFFDEAAFCSDELIVVCEAFATQNTDFVTDTDDSYNPETQPRKVPTQLVYASSQDTMDKLFYRYYKNFAKRMIAGDRDYFVCDMICDVAIQVYMNGKPYKALLTRDKVEAALKSNKMKALREYYNRPSRDGGVNQIIKWGTIRRNERKYIPQLYWDKNYQYILAFDPARTMDNSIVGIMRIYNDPENG
;
A
#
# COMPACT_ATOMS: atom_id res chain seq x y z
N ARG A 1 -4.48 18.28 -14.76
CA ARG A 1 -5.47 17.55 -13.93
C ARG A 1 -6.08 16.35 -14.66
N ARG A 2 -6.30 16.41 -16.00
CA ARG A 2 -6.97 15.32 -16.76
C ARG A 2 -6.05 14.13 -17.07
N ASN A 3 -4.76 14.36 -17.29
CA ASN A 3 -3.80 13.31 -17.60
C ASN A 3 -2.56 13.42 -16.70
N PRO A 4 -2.42 12.57 -15.69
CA PRO A 4 -1.31 12.62 -14.74
C PRO A 4 0.03 12.21 -15.36
N VAL A 5 0.03 11.40 -16.43
CA VAL A 5 1.27 10.98 -17.12
C VAL A 5 1.88 12.16 -17.87
N ILE A 6 1.04 12.95 -18.55
CA ILE A 6 1.49 14.20 -19.18
C ILE A 6 1.97 15.19 -18.11
N ALA A 7 1.25 15.31 -17.00
CA ALA A 7 1.67 16.17 -15.90
C ALA A 7 3.00 15.73 -15.27
N ALA A 8 3.26 14.44 -15.11
CA ALA A 8 4.54 13.91 -14.64
C ALA A 8 5.68 14.32 -15.59
N ARG A 9 5.46 14.19 -16.90
CA ARG A 9 6.45 14.56 -17.91
C ARG A 9 6.67 16.07 -17.95
N ASP A 10 5.61 16.87 -18.04
CA ASP A 10 5.70 18.29 -18.34
C ASP A 10 5.97 19.14 -17.10
N LEU A 11 5.49 18.75 -15.90
CA LEU A 11 5.72 19.50 -14.66
C LEU A 11 6.92 18.97 -13.87
N LEU A 12 7.18 17.68 -13.90
CA LEU A 12 8.26 17.06 -13.11
C LEU A 12 9.44 16.60 -13.95
N GLY A 13 9.34 16.66 -15.28
CA GLY A 13 10.36 16.14 -16.19
C GLY A 13 10.56 14.63 -16.09
N ILE A 14 9.55 13.91 -15.59
CA ILE A 14 9.62 12.47 -15.35
C ILE A 14 8.93 11.73 -16.48
N GLN A 15 9.68 10.90 -17.19
CA GLN A 15 9.11 9.96 -18.13
C GLN A 15 8.98 8.59 -17.46
N LEU A 16 7.72 8.15 -17.30
CA LEU A 16 7.39 6.85 -16.73
C LEU A 16 7.48 5.76 -17.79
N PHE A 17 7.79 4.54 -17.36
CA PHE A 17 7.62 3.35 -18.20
C PHE A 17 6.14 3.09 -18.47
N ASP A 18 5.82 2.41 -19.56
CA ASP A 18 4.44 2.21 -20.00
C ASP A 18 3.55 1.58 -18.92
N ALA A 19 4.06 0.57 -18.20
CA ALA A 19 3.34 -0.06 -17.10
C ALA A 19 3.16 0.88 -15.89
N GLN A 20 4.15 1.73 -15.59
CA GLN A 20 4.07 2.75 -14.53
C GLN A 20 3.10 3.87 -14.92
N ALA A 21 3.12 4.29 -16.19
CA ALA A 21 2.21 5.27 -16.75
C ALA A 21 0.75 4.78 -16.67
N TYR A 22 0.50 3.53 -17.08
CA TYR A 22 -0.79 2.87 -16.94
C TYR A 22 -1.27 2.85 -15.49
N MET A 23 -0.40 2.44 -14.56
CA MET A 23 -0.72 2.39 -13.13
C MET A 23 -1.10 3.77 -12.59
N LEU A 24 -0.34 4.82 -12.93
CA LEU A 24 -0.59 6.19 -12.52
C LEU A 24 -1.93 6.70 -13.08
N GLU A 25 -2.17 6.50 -14.38
CA GLU A 25 -3.35 7.00 -15.08
C GLU A 25 -4.65 6.37 -14.55
N GLN A 26 -4.68 5.04 -14.44
CA GLN A 26 -5.86 4.31 -13.98
C GLN A 26 -6.18 4.57 -12.50
N SER A 27 -5.16 4.83 -11.68
CA SER A 27 -5.34 5.17 -10.26
C SER A 27 -5.83 6.58 -10.02
N TRP A 28 -5.76 7.46 -11.02
CA TRP A 28 -5.89 8.91 -10.80
C TRP A 28 -7.22 9.33 -10.20
N ASN A 29 -8.31 8.70 -10.62
CA ASN A 29 -9.67 9.06 -10.21
C ASN A 29 -10.38 7.99 -9.36
N ALA A 30 -9.76 6.84 -9.14
CA ALA A 30 -10.34 5.79 -8.30
C ALA A 30 -10.19 6.14 -6.82
N SER A 31 -11.25 5.99 -6.02
CA SER A 31 -11.21 6.25 -4.58
C SER A 31 -10.48 5.15 -3.80
N HIS A 32 -10.50 3.92 -4.30
CA HIS A 32 -9.85 2.78 -3.68
C HIS A 32 -8.88 2.13 -4.66
N VAL A 33 -7.60 2.28 -4.40
CA VAL A 33 -6.53 1.84 -5.29
C VAL A 33 -5.66 0.81 -4.60
N LEU A 34 -5.38 -0.31 -5.26
CA LEU A 34 -4.48 -1.33 -4.75
C LEU A 34 -3.44 -1.71 -5.81
N TRP A 35 -2.17 -1.50 -5.45
CA TRP A 35 -1.02 -1.86 -6.28
C TRP A 35 -0.33 -3.10 -5.70
N ALA A 36 -0.63 -4.26 -6.24
CA ALA A 36 0.13 -5.47 -6.02
C ALA A 36 1.31 -5.49 -7.01
N CYS A 37 2.47 -4.99 -6.60
CA CYS A 37 3.62 -4.84 -7.48
C CYS A 37 4.81 -5.62 -6.94
N SER A 38 5.49 -6.31 -7.84
CA SER A 38 6.71 -7.04 -7.52
C SER A 38 7.80 -6.11 -6.95
N ARG A 39 8.74 -6.72 -6.26
CA ARG A 39 9.94 -6.02 -5.81
C ARG A 39 10.69 -5.43 -7.02
N ASN A 40 11.26 -4.24 -6.85
CA ASN A 40 11.99 -3.48 -7.88
C ASN A 40 11.15 -2.99 -9.08
N PHE A 41 9.82 -3.08 -9.05
CA PHE A 41 8.96 -2.47 -10.07
C PHE A 41 8.98 -0.93 -10.03
N GLY A 42 9.34 -0.35 -8.88
CA GLY A 42 9.35 1.10 -8.69
C GLY A 42 8.04 1.66 -8.12
N LYS A 43 7.25 0.86 -7.39
CA LYS A 43 5.97 1.28 -6.79
C LYS A 43 6.08 2.54 -5.92
N SER A 44 7.09 2.62 -5.04
CA SER A 44 7.29 3.80 -4.17
C SER A 44 7.70 5.04 -4.98
N PHE A 45 8.42 4.88 -6.11
CA PHE A 45 8.72 5.99 -7.01
C PHE A 45 7.45 6.52 -7.69
N VAL A 46 6.63 5.64 -8.26
CA VAL A 46 5.34 6.04 -8.86
C VAL A 46 4.41 6.63 -7.81
N GLY A 47 4.42 6.07 -6.58
CA GLY A 47 3.71 6.62 -5.43
C GLY A 47 4.14 8.05 -5.10
N SER A 48 5.45 8.32 -5.10
CA SER A 48 5.98 9.67 -4.89
C SER A 48 5.53 10.64 -5.97
N VAL A 49 5.54 10.22 -7.24
CA VAL A 49 5.02 11.03 -8.36
C VAL A 49 3.53 11.28 -8.21
N PHE A 50 2.75 10.24 -7.88
CA PHE A 50 1.31 10.34 -7.67
C PHE A 50 0.96 11.33 -6.56
N ILE A 51 1.59 11.19 -5.39
CA ILE A 51 1.40 12.07 -4.22
C ILE A 51 1.74 13.51 -4.55
N LEU A 52 2.92 13.73 -5.16
CA LEU A 52 3.39 15.06 -5.50
C LEU A 52 2.46 15.75 -6.49
N LEU A 53 2.03 15.07 -7.55
CA LEU A 53 1.10 15.62 -8.52
C LEU A 53 -0.27 15.91 -7.91
N LYS A 54 -0.76 15.09 -6.98
CA LYS A 54 -2.00 15.37 -6.25
C LYS A 54 -1.87 16.65 -5.42
N ALA A 55 -0.78 16.80 -4.67
CA ALA A 55 -0.53 18.00 -3.87
C ALA A 55 -0.40 19.28 -4.70
N MET A 56 0.23 19.19 -5.90
CA MET A 56 0.45 20.35 -6.76
C MET A 56 -0.77 20.75 -7.59
N LEU A 57 -1.51 19.78 -8.10
CA LEU A 57 -2.59 20.02 -9.06
C LEU A 57 -3.94 20.30 -8.39
N TYR A 58 -4.11 19.92 -7.14
CA TYR A 58 -5.33 20.16 -6.37
C TYR A 58 -5.02 20.98 -5.13
N GLU A 59 -5.91 21.90 -4.81
CA GLU A 59 -5.77 22.76 -3.64
C GLU A 59 -6.19 22.06 -2.35
N ASN A 60 -5.64 22.50 -1.23
CA ASN A 60 -6.02 22.07 0.11
C ASN A 60 -5.96 20.55 0.34
N GLN A 61 -5.02 19.86 -0.32
CA GLN A 61 -4.84 18.42 -0.13
C GLN A 61 -4.11 18.13 1.18
N ALA A 62 -4.72 17.29 2.01
CA ALA A 62 -4.09 16.73 3.20
C ALA A 62 -3.69 15.26 2.90
N ILE A 63 -2.41 15.06 2.61
CA ILE A 63 -1.88 13.76 2.17
C ILE A 63 -1.04 13.14 3.27
N TYR A 64 -1.30 11.86 3.57
CA TYR A 64 -0.55 11.10 4.56
C TYR A 64 0.10 9.88 3.93
N ILE A 65 1.39 9.69 4.23
CA ILE A 65 2.16 8.50 3.87
C ILE A 65 2.29 7.63 5.12
N VAL A 66 1.81 6.40 5.02
CA VAL A 66 1.76 5.41 6.11
C VAL A 66 2.58 4.20 5.71
N SER A 67 3.37 3.65 6.62
CA SER A 67 4.07 2.38 6.42
C SER A 67 4.15 1.61 7.73
N SER A 68 4.45 0.32 7.65
CA SER A 68 4.64 -0.56 8.80
C SER A 68 5.77 -0.10 9.74
N VAL A 69 6.80 0.54 9.18
CA VAL A 69 7.93 1.12 9.90
C VAL A 69 8.05 2.59 9.51
N GLY A 70 8.17 3.49 10.49
CA GLY A 70 8.23 4.93 10.25
C GLY A 70 9.35 5.37 9.28
N ASP A 71 10.46 4.64 9.23
CA ASP A 71 11.56 4.96 8.31
C ASP A 71 11.21 4.67 6.84
N GLN A 72 10.34 3.70 6.55
CA GLN A 72 9.89 3.45 5.18
C GLN A 72 8.98 4.57 4.63
N SER A 73 8.10 5.13 5.46
CA SER A 73 7.31 6.30 5.05
C SER A 73 8.19 7.52 4.76
N LYS A 74 9.29 7.68 5.52
CA LYS A 74 10.31 8.71 5.28
C LYS A 74 11.07 8.48 3.97
N GLU A 75 11.33 7.23 3.58
CA GLU A 75 11.97 6.93 2.28
C GLU A 75 11.12 7.40 1.09
N THR A 76 9.81 7.17 1.13
CA THR A 76 8.90 7.65 0.09
C THR A 76 8.82 9.18 0.09
N PHE A 77 8.83 9.81 1.25
CA PHE A 77 8.91 11.27 1.38
C PHE A 77 10.23 11.83 0.83
N ASN A 78 11.37 11.21 1.13
CA ASN A 78 12.68 11.61 0.61
C ASN A 78 12.75 11.52 -0.91
N LYS A 79 12.07 10.54 -1.53
CA LYS A 79 11.94 10.47 -2.99
C LYS A 79 11.14 11.65 -3.55
N ILE A 80 10.10 12.12 -2.84
CA ILE A 80 9.36 13.33 -3.22
C ILE A 80 10.29 14.54 -3.17
N GLU A 81 11.03 14.71 -2.09
CA GLU A 81 12.03 15.78 -1.96
C GLU A 81 13.11 15.69 -3.05
N GLU A 82 13.56 14.48 -3.36
CA GLU A 82 14.53 14.25 -4.43
C GLU A 82 13.98 14.63 -5.80
N ILE A 83 12.71 14.30 -6.10
CA ILE A 83 12.05 14.73 -7.33
C ILE A 83 12.00 16.26 -7.40
N VAL A 84 11.62 16.94 -6.33
CA VAL A 84 11.51 18.40 -6.29
C VAL A 84 12.88 19.07 -6.43
N THR A 85 13.94 18.53 -5.82
CA THR A 85 15.23 19.21 -5.69
C THR A 85 16.28 18.81 -6.74
N ARG A 86 16.21 17.58 -7.29
CA ARG A 86 17.29 17.00 -8.11
C ARG A 86 16.97 16.75 -9.56
N VAL A 87 15.73 16.56 -9.91
CA VAL A 87 15.35 16.09 -11.26
C VAL A 87 15.58 17.16 -12.36
N GLY A 88 16.18 18.30 -12.07
CA GLY A 88 16.42 19.39 -13.00
C GLY A 88 17.81 19.53 -13.58
N LYS A 89 18.73 18.64 -13.26
CA LYS A 89 20.15 18.90 -13.63
C LYS A 89 20.52 18.53 -15.07
N THR A 90 19.67 17.88 -15.84
CA THR A 90 20.06 17.27 -17.13
C THR A 90 19.58 17.96 -18.39
N ALA A 91 18.55 18.85 -18.35
CA ALA A 91 18.14 19.62 -19.52
C ALA A 91 17.60 21.01 -19.13
N ALA A 92 18.10 22.07 -19.78
CA ALA A 92 17.75 23.45 -19.45
C ALA A 92 16.24 23.79 -19.60
N SER A 93 15.55 23.13 -20.53
CA SER A 93 14.09 23.30 -20.73
C SER A 93 13.25 22.62 -19.64
N ILE A 94 13.76 21.53 -19.07
CA ILE A 94 13.11 20.78 -18.00
C ILE A 94 13.36 21.47 -16.64
N ARG A 95 14.50 22.15 -16.49
CA ARG A 95 14.88 22.86 -15.28
C ARG A 95 13.89 23.96 -14.88
N SER A 96 13.32 24.67 -15.84
CA SER A 96 12.33 25.71 -15.56
C SER A 96 11.00 25.14 -15.05
N LEU A 97 10.63 23.93 -15.48
CA LEU A 97 9.40 23.26 -15.04
C LEU A 97 9.54 22.63 -13.65
N GLN A 98 10.73 22.18 -13.32
CA GLN A 98 11.01 21.60 -12.00
C GLN A 98 11.19 22.64 -10.91
N ASP A 99 11.74 23.81 -11.26
CA ASP A 99 11.75 24.98 -10.39
C ASP A 99 10.34 25.36 -9.91
N ILE A 100 9.29 24.99 -10.64
CA ILE A 100 7.90 25.22 -10.23
C ILE A 100 7.59 24.43 -8.95
N ALA A 101 7.89 23.13 -8.92
CA ALA A 101 7.62 22.32 -7.73
C ALA A 101 8.38 22.82 -6.50
N GLU A 102 9.64 23.25 -6.67
CA GLU A 102 10.44 23.85 -5.59
C GLU A 102 9.89 25.20 -5.15
N LYS A 103 9.43 26.01 -6.06
CA LYS A 103 8.84 27.34 -5.75
C LYS A 103 7.48 27.25 -5.07
N GLU A 104 6.74 26.18 -5.34
CA GLU A 104 5.41 25.95 -4.73
C GLU A 104 5.47 25.54 -3.25
N THR A 105 6.63 25.11 -2.74
CA THR A 105 6.78 24.75 -1.32
C THR A 105 6.93 25.98 -0.42
N LYS A 106 6.26 25.99 0.73
CA LYS A 106 6.39 27.06 1.73
C LYS A 106 7.75 26.96 2.43
N LYS A 107 8.52 28.02 2.30
CA LYS A 107 9.85 28.15 2.92
C LYS A 107 9.78 29.01 4.18
N SER A 108 10.64 28.73 5.15
CA SER A 108 10.80 29.52 6.38
C SER A 108 12.25 29.92 6.61
N ALA A 109 12.50 30.76 7.61
CA ALA A 109 13.86 31.16 8.00
C ALA A 109 14.72 29.95 8.38
N THR A 110 14.13 28.92 9.01
CA THR A 110 14.80 27.70 9.46
C THR A 110 14.76 26.57 8.43
N ASN A 111 13.81 26.61 7.49
CA ASN A 111 13.65 25.59 6.46
C ASN A 111 13.56 26.20 5.07
N LYS A 112 14.70 26.37 4.44
CA LYS A 112 14.84 27.01 3.13
C LYS A 112 14.31 26.18 1.96
N SER A 113 14.18 24.85 2.13
CA SER A 113 13.68 23.95 1.09
C SER A 113 12.17 23.74 1.15
N GLY A 114 11.50 24.10 2.25
CA GLY A 114 10.09 23.82 2.51
C GLY A 114 9.85 22.41 3.07
N PHE A 115 10.86 21.55 3.08
CA PHE A 115 10.78 20.19 3.62
C PHE A 115 11.27 20.17 5.07
N SER A 116 10.44 19.68 5.98
CA SER A 116 10.74 19.57 7.41
C SER A 116 10.97 18.12 7.81
N HIS A 117 12.12 17.84 8.39
CA HIS A 117 12.56 16.49 8.80
C HIS A 117 12.52 16.36 10.33
N ASN A 118 11.33 16.45 10.91
CA ASN A 118 11.17 16.19 12.34
C ASN A 118 11.20 14.66 12.60
N PRO A 119 11.90 14.19 13.64
CA PRO A 119 11.88 12.77 14.02
C PRO A 119 10.48 12.18 14.21
N ALA A 120 9.53 12.99 14.68
CA ALA A 120 8.13 12.59 14.85
C ALA A 120 7.34 12.43 13.54
N GLY A 121 7.80 13.04 12.44
CA GLY A 121 7.18 12.96 11.13
C GLY A 121 7.73 14.02 10.19
N TYR A 122 7.91 13.66 8.94
CA TYR A 122 8.35 14.57 7.88
C TYR A 122 7.13 15.29 7.29
N VAL A 123 7.27 16.57 6.98
CA VAL A 123 6.20 17.41 6.48
C VAL A 123 6.71 18.33 5.38
N VAL A 124 5.93 18.50 4.32
CA VAL A 124 6.07 19.58 3.36
C VAL A 124 4.72 20.25 3.14
N GLU A 125 4.72 21.58 3.10
CA GLU A 125 3.55 22.40 2.82
C GLU A 125 3.71 23.13 1.49
N PHE A 126 2.61 23.28 0.78
CA PHE A 126 2.55 23.98 -0.50
C PHE A 126 1.78 25.30 -0.36
N TYR A 127 2.05 26.25 -1.26
CA TYR A 127 1.36 27.55 -1.26
C TYR A 127 -0.14 27.43 -1.59
N ASN A 128 -0.55 26.38 -2.31
CA ASN A 128 -1.95 26.09 -2.59
C ASN A 128 -2.72 25.47 -1.40
N GLY A 129 -2.15 25.47 -0.21
CA GLY A 129 -2.76 24.91 1.00
C GLY A 129 -2.59 23.40 1.17
N SER A 130 -1.98 22.72 0.20
CA SER A 130 -1.74 21.27 0.30
C SER A 130 -0.58 20.94 1.25
N SER A 131 -0.63 19.78 1.87
CA SER A 131 0.46 19.24 2.69
C SER A 131 0.66 17.76 2.46
N ILE A 132 1.91 17.31 2.57
CA ILE A 132 2.30 15.90 2.58
C ILE A 132 2.96 15.60 3.91
N ASN A 133 2.49 14.59 4.62
CA ASN A 133 2.93 14.25 5.96
C ASN A 133 3.27 12.74 6.03
N THR A 134 4.34 12.38 6.72
CA THR A 134 4.58 10.98 7.11
C THR A 134 3.96 10.69 8.46
N LEU A 135 3.40 9.50 8.63
CA LEU A 135 2.83 9.06 9.90
C LEU A 135 3.70 8.01 10.56
N ASN A 136 3.67 8.03 11.89
CA ASN A 136 4.25 6.96 12.69
C ASN A 136 3.39 5.69 12.58
N SER A 137 4.03 4.54 12.80
CA SER A 137 3.37 3.23 12.83
C SER A 137 2.46 3.00 14.06
N ASN A 138 2.41 3.95 14.99
CA ASN A 138 1.56 3.84 16.18
C ASN A 138 0.13 4.33 15.85
N PRO A 139 -0.89 3.44 15.86
CA PRO A 139 -2.27 3.79 15.53
C PRO A 139 -2.85 4.87 16.46
N ASP A 140 -2.57 4.81 17.76
CA ASP A 140 -3.17 5.70 18.77
C ASP A 140 -2.72 7.16 18.60
N SER A 141 -1.49 7.40 18.19
CA SER A 141 -0.96 8.76 17.94
C SER A 141 -1.57 9.44 16.72
N ASN A 142 -2.25 8.68 15.87
CA ASN A 142 -2.76 9.14 14.59
C ASN A 142 -4.26 9.48 14.59
N ARG A 143 -4.98 9.19 15.68
CA ARG A 143 -6.42 9.51 15.79
C ARG A 143 -6.67 11.01 15.62
N SER A 144 -7.84 11.38 15.10
CA SER A 144 -8.30 12.78 14.89
C SER A 144 -7.70 13.52 13.67
N ARG A 145 -7.05 12.84 12.74
CA ARG A 145 -6.57 13.46 11.50
C ARG A 145 -7.63 13.40 10.40
N ARG A 146 -7.53 14.31 9.43
CA ARG A 146 -8.37 14.30 8.21
C ARG A 146 -7.45 14.23 7.01
N ALA A 147 -7.82 13.43 6.03
CA ALA A 147 -7.05 13.20 4.83
C ALA A 147 -7.90 13.31 3.57
N THR A 148 -7.32 13.86 2.52
CA THR A 148 -7.84 13.73 1.15
C THR A 148 -7.22 12.52 0.45
N LEU A 149 -6.02 12.12 0.88
CA LEU A 149 -5.31 10.96 0.36
C LEU A 149 -4.52 10.28 1.48
N VAL A 150 -4.69 8.98 1.62
CA VAL A 150 -3.80 8.14 2.45
C VAL A 150 -3.09 7.14 1.54
N PHE A 151 -1.78 7.20 1.54
CA PHE A 151 -0.92 6.30 0.79
C PHE A 151 -0.22 5.33 1.74
N PHE A 152 -0.60 4.06 1.65
CA PHE A 152 0.02 2.98 2.42
C PHE A 152 1.16 2.38 1.60
N ASP A 153 2.40 2.68 1.97
CA ASP A 153 3.58 2.03 1.39
C ASP A 153 3.91 0.75 2.15
N GLU A 154 4.15 -0.32 1.42
CA GLU A 154 4.29 -1.69 1.93
C GLU A 154 3.07 -2.14 2.78
N ALA A 155 1.87 -1.87 2.26
CA ALA A 155 0.59 -2.10 2.94
C ALA A 155 0.39 -3.53 3.44
N ALA A 156 0.92 -4.56 2.75
CA ALA A 156 0.82 -5.95 3.17
C ALA A 156 1.55 -6.24 4.50
N PHE A 157 2.49 -5.36 4.89
CA PHE A 157 3.27 -5.50 6.12
C PHE A 157 2.77 -4.59 7.25
N CYS A 158 1.83 -3.68 6.97
CA CYS A 158 1.14 -2.90 7.99
C CYS A 158 0.24 -3.80 8.86
N SER A 159 0.05 -3.43 10.13
CA SER A 159 -0.96 -4.09 10.96
C SER A 159 -2.36 -3.73 10.48
N ASP A 160 -3.29 -4.67 10.61
CA ASP A 160 -4.69 -4.44 10.22
C ASP A 160 -5.28 -3.25 11.01
N GLU A 161 -4.91 -3.08 12.27
CA GLU A 161 -5.34 -1.97 13.11
C GLU A 161 -4.85 -0.61 12.59
N LEU A 162 -3.57 -0.50 12.20
CA LEU A 162 -3.01 0.73 11.62
C LEU A 162 -3.76 1.12 10.34
N ILE A 163 -4.03 0.14 9.47
CA ILE A 163 -4.76 0.38 8.23
C ILE A 163 -6.15 0.95 8.55
N VAL A 164 -6.94 0.27 9.41
CA VAL A 164 -8.31 0.67 9.74
C VAL A 164 -8.37 2.06 10.38
N VAL A 165 -7.45 2.37 11.30
CA VAL A 165 -7.37 3.70 11.92
C VAL A 165 -7.06 4.79 10.88
N CYS A 166 -6.13 4.53 9.97
CA CYS A 166 -5.75 5.52 8.95
C CYS A 166 -6.80 5.66 7.84
N GLU A 167 -7.57 4.61 7.51
CA GLU A 167 -8.71 4.70 6.60
C GLU A 167 -9.79 5.67 7.11
N ALA A 168 -10.01 5.71 8.43
CA ALA A 168 -10.96 6.61 9.04
C ALA A 168 -10.66 8.11 8.78
N PHE A 169 -9.41 8.47 8.43
CA PHE A 169 -9.06 9.86 8.09
C PHE A 169 -9.71 10.33 6.78
N ALA A 170 -9.93 9.40 5.85
CA ALA A 170 -10.45 9.67 4.50
C ALA A 170 -11.98 9.50 4.39
N THR A 171 -12.69 9.41 5.51
CA THR A 171 -14.14 9.17 5.52
C THR A 171 -14.96 10.45 5.34
N GLN A 172 -14.37 11.63 5.54
CA GLN A 172 -15.08 12.91 5.44
C GLN A 172 -14.70 13.65 4.17
N ASN A 173 -15.72 14.16 3.47
CA ASN A 173 -15.52 15.15 2.43
C ASN A 173 -14.89 16.40 3.06
N THR A 174 -13.71 16.80 2.62
CA THR A 174 -12.95 17.90 3.23
C THR A 174 -13.41 19.29 2.82
N ASP A 175 -14.39 19.39 1.94
CA ASP A 175 -14.88 20.65 1.38
C ASP A 175 -15.91 21.39 2.25
N PHE A 176 -15.78 21.30 3.56
CA PHE A 176 -16.69 21.97 4.48
C PHE A 176 -16.68 23.51 4.38
N VAL A 177 -15.63 24.11 3.81
CA VAL A 177 -15.44 25.57 3.83
C VAL A 177 -15.76 26.21 2.49
N THR A 178 -15.82 25.45 1.41
CA THR A 178 -16.02 25.97 0.05
C THR A 178 -17.39 25.69 -0.54
N ASP A 179 -18.25 24.96 0.14
CA ASP A 179 -19.61 24.63 -0.31
C ASP A 179 -20.66 25.71 -0.01
N THR A 180 -20.23 26.95 0.23
CA THR A 180 -21.14 28.10 0.25
C THR A 180 -21.43 28.65 -1.15
N ASP A 181 -20.85 28.06 -2.19
CA ASP A 181 -21.11 28.45 -3.56
C ASP A 181 -22.27 27.61 -4.12
N ASP A 182 -23.48 28.18 -4.06
CA ASP A 182 -24.71 27.62 -4.64
C ASP A 182 -24.63 27.42 -6.17
N SER A 183 -23.50 27.78 -6.79
CA SER A 183 -23.27 27.66 -8.24
C SER A 183 -22.71 26.29 -8.67
N TYR A 184 -22.43 25.37 -7.74
CA TYR A 184 -21.90 24.03 -8.09
C TYR A 184 -22.95 23.19 -8.81
N ASN A 185 -22.73 22.93 -10.09
CA ASN A 185 -23.54 22.01 -10.88
C ASN A 185 -22.77 20.72 -11.16
N PRO A 186 -23.18 19.57 -10.56
CA PRO A 186 -22.51 18.29 -10.75
C PRO A 186 -22.54 17.78 -12.20
N GLU A 187 -23.47 18.27 -13.05
CA GLU A 187 -23.58 17.87 -14.46
C GLU A 187 -22.55 18.58 -15.35
N THR A 188 -22.16 19.79 -15.00
CA THR A 188 -21.29 20.63 -15.83
C THR A 188 -19.89 20.83 -15.27
N GLN A 189 -19.72 20.61 -13.96
CA GLN A 189 -18.43 20.77 -13.30
C GLN A 189 -17.69 19.42 -13.18
N PRO A 190 -16.36 19.39 -13.29
CA PRO A 190 -15.61 18.17 -13.08
C PRO A 190 -15.87 17.65 -11.66
N ARG A 191 -16.15 16.34 -11.57
CA ARG A 191 -16.34 15.64 -10.29
C ARG A 191 -15.22 16.06 -9.31
N LYS A 192 -15.59 16.49 -8.11
CA LYS A 192 -14.63 16.74 -7.02
C LYS A 192 -13.76 15.50 -6.87
N VAL A 193 -12.47 15.67 -6.66
CA VAL A 193 -11.56 14.53 -6.48
C VAL A 193 -12.02 13.79 -5.24
N PRO A 194 -12.37 12.50 -5.34
CA PRO A 194 -12.78 11.75 -4.18
C PRO A 194 -11.60 11.65 -3.20
N THR A 195 -11.90 11.52 -1.92
CA THR A 195 -10.89 11.06 -0.97
C THR A 195 -10.34 9.70 -1.44
N GLN A 196 -9.03 9.54 -1.40
CA GLN A 196 -8.38 8.35 -1.96
C GLN A 196 -7.62 7.55 -0.91
N LEU A 197 -7.77 6.24 -1.01
CA LEU A 197 -7.01 5.25 -0.27
C LEU A 197 -6.18 4.44 -1.26
N VAL A 198 -4.86 4.52 -1.15
CA VAL A 198 -3.92 3.84 -2.04
C VAL A 198 -3.07 2.86 -1.24
N TYR A 199 -3.15 1.59 -1.58
CA TYR A 199 -2.43 0.50 -0.93
C TYR A 199 -1.38 -0.04 -1.90
N ALA A 200 -0.10 0.20 -1.63
CA ALA A 200 1.00 -0.24 -2.46
C ALA A 200 1.86 -1.26 -1.73
N SER A 201 1.99 -2.47 -2.26
CA SER A 201 2.86 -3.51 -1.68
C SER A 201 3.14 -4.63 -2.69
N SER A 202 4.10 -5.49 -2.39
CA SER A 202 4.10 -6.88 -2.87
C SER A 202 3.11 -7.70 -2.04
N GLN A 203 2.73 -8.89 -2.52
CA GLN A 203 1.88 -9.80 -1.74
C GLN A 203 2.65 -10.43 -0.57
N ASP A 204 1.94 -10.75 0.49
CA ASP A 204 2.46 -11.49 1.63
C ASP A 204 1.62 -12.76 1.88
N THR A 205 0.98 -12.90 3.03
CA THR A 205 0.15 -14.05 3.40
C THR A 205 -1.35 -13.77 3.21
N MET A 206 -2.13 -14.84 3.01
CA MET A 206 -3.56 -14.73 2.69
C MET A 206 -4.44 -14.28 3.86
N ASP A 207 -3.93 -14.31 5.08
CA ASP A 207 -4.59 -13.83 6.30
C ASP A 207 -4.60 -12.30 6.41
N LYS A 208 -3.69 -11.61 5.73
CA LYS A 208 -3.55 -10.16 5.77
C LYS A 208 -4.74 -9.41 5.15
N LEU A 209 -5.03 -8.23 5.73
CA LEU A 209 -6.07 -7.33 5.23
C LEU A 209 -5.81 -6.92 3.77
N PHE A 210 -4.55 -6.69 3.40
CA PHE A 210 -4.14 -6.36 2.03
C PHE A 210 -4.62 -7.41 1.01
N TYR A 211 -4.50 -8.72 1.31
CA TYR A 211 -4.99 -9.77 0.42
C TYR A 211 -6.53 -9.81 0.36
N ARG A 212 -7.20 -9.56 1.47
CA ARG A 212 -8.67 -9.46 1.51
C ARG A 212 -9.15 -8.29 0.64
N TYR A 213 -8.47 -7.14 0.73
CA TYR A 213 -8.75 -5.97 -0.12
C TYR A 213 -8.45 -6.25 -1.59
N TYR A 214 -7.32 -6.86 -1.91
CA TYR A 214 -6.99 -7.28 -3.28
C TYR A 214 -8.15 -8.06 -3.91
N LYS A 215 -8.68 -9.06 -3.24
CA LYS A 215 -9.81 -9.86 -3.74
C LYS A 215 -11.10 -9.05 -3.88
N ASN A 216 -11.41 -8.22 -2.89
CA ASN A 216 -12.65 -7.45 -2.88
C ASN A 216 -12.63 -6.35 -3.96
N PHE A 217 -11.54 -5.58 -4.03
CA PHE A 217 -11.39 -4.51 -5.01
C PHE A 217 -11.36 -5.05 -6.44
N ALA A 218 -10.65 -6.18 -6.66
CA ALA A 218 -10.65 -6.85 -7.97
C ALA A 218 -12.06 -7.28 -8.40
N LYS A 219 -12.86 -7.82 -7.48
CA LYS A 219 -14.25 -8.17 -7.78
C LYS A 219 -15.09 -6.96 -8.18
N ARG A 220 -14.95 -5.84 -7.46
CA ARG A 220 -15.68 -4.60 -7.76
C ARG A 220 -15.23 -4.00 -9.09
N MET A 221 -13.92 -3.92 -9.32
CA MET A 221 -13.38 -3.45 -10.60
C MET A 221 -13.88 -4.28 -11.79
N ILE A 222 -13.88 -5.62 -11.68
CA ILE A 222 -14.40 -6.52 -12.74
C ILE A 222 -15.90 -6.32 -12.93
N ALA A 223 -16.64 -6.01 -11.86
CA ALA A 223 -18.08 -5.68 -11.94
C ALA A 223 -18.36 -4.30 -12.56
N GLY A 224 -17.31 -3.54 -12.93
CA GLY A 224 -17.44 -2.22 -13.57
C GLY A 224 -17.49 -1.03 -12.62
N ASP A 225 -17.24 -1.23 -11.32
CA ASP A 225 -17.17 -0.17 -10.34
C ASP A 225 -15.87 0.64 -10.53
N ARG A 226 -16.01 1.87 -11.02
CA ARG A 226 -14.89 2.76 -11.35
C ARG A 226 -14.21 3.40 -10.13
N ASP A 227 -14.81 3.27 -8.97
CA ASP A 227 -14.21 3.75 -7.72
C ASP A 227 -13.11 2.79 -7.20
N TYR A 228 -12.98 1.62 -7.83
CA TYR A 228 -11.99 0.60 -7.47
C TYR A 228 -11.03 0.33 -8.61
N PHE A 229 -9.75 0.38 -8.30
CA PHE A 229 -8.69 -0.02 -9.24
C PHE A 229 -7.69 -0.95 -8.57
N VAL A 230 -7.43 -2.08 -9.21
CA VAL A 230 -6.41 -3.05 -8.79
C VAL A 230 -5.44 -3.27 -9.93
N CYS A 231 -4.18 -3.17 -9.61
CA CYS A 231 -3.09 -3.44 -10.54
C CYS A 231 -2.22 -4.57 -9.95
N ASP A 232 -1.95 -5.60 -10.73
CA ASP A 232 -1.09 -6.72 -10.35
C ASP A 232 0.09 -6.82 -11.33
N MET A 233 1.26 -6.32 -10.91
CA MET A 233 2.48 -6.22 -11.72
C MET A 233 3.53 -7.19 -11.19
N ILE A 234 3.62 -8.37 -11.80
CA ILE A 234 4.62 -9.39 -11.46
C ILE A 234 6.01 -9.00 -12.00
N CYS A 235 7.04 -9.74 -11.59
CA CYS A 235 8.44 -9.45 -11.94
C CYS A 235 8.71 -9.41 -13.46
N ASP A 236 7.93 -10.12 -14.27
CA ASP A 236 8.12 -10.12 -15.73
C ASP A 236 7.93 -8.71 -16.32
N VAL A 237 7.05 -7.88 -15.74
CA VAL A 237 6.86 -6.48 -16.15
C VAL A 237 8.10 -5.62 -15.83
N ALA A 238 8.81 -5.94 -14.75
CA ALA A 238 10.05 -5.26 -14.38
C ALA A 238 11.29 -5.78 -15.14
N ILE A 239 11.20 -7.00 -15.69
CA ILE A 239 12.23 -7.61 -16.55
C ILE A 239 12.07 -7.13 -18.00
N GLN A 240 10.83 -7.09 -18.49
CA GLN A 240 10.49 -6.64 -19.85
C GLN A 240 9.87 -5.25 -19.81
N VAL A 241 10.72 -4.24 -19.67
CA VAL A 241 10.28 -2.85 -19.58
C VAL A 241 10.08 -2.26 -20.98
N TYR A 242 8.99 -1.52 -21.12
CA TYR A 242 8.68 -0.75 -22.32
C TYR A 242 8.57 0.74 -21.98
N MET A 243 9.02 1.57 -22.92
CA MET A 243 8.87 3.03 -22.85
C MET A 243 8.40 3.55 -24.23
N ASN A 244 7.22 4.16 -24.24
CA ASN A 244 6.55 4.61 -25.47
C ASN A 244 6.40 3.45 -26.50
N GLY A 245 6.01 2.27 -26.03
CA GLY A 245 5.83 1.07 -26.87
C GLY A 245 7.12 0.40 -27.37
N LYS A 246 8.29 0.87 -26.94
CA LYS A 246 9.59 0.30 -27.35
C LYS A 246 10.27 -0.37 -26.16
N PRO A 247 10.97 -1.51 -26.38
CA PRO A 247 11.76 -2.14 -25.32
C PRO A 247 12.78 -1.17 -24.73
N TYR A 248 12.90 -1.20 -23.40
CA TYR A 248 13.80 -0.36 -22.65
C TYR A 248 14.63 -1.18 -21.65
N LYS A 249 15.56 -0.51 -20.96
CA LYS A 249 16.43 -1.15 -19.97
C LYS A 249 15.61 -1.76 -18.82
N ALA A 250 15.85 -3.04 -18.55
CA ALA A 250 15.19 -3.78 -17.46
C ALA A 250 15.46 -3.15 -16.07
N LEU A 251 14.44 -3.12 -15.24
CA LEU A 251 14.56 -2.74 -13.83
C LEU A 251 15.06 -3.90 -12.96
N LEU A 252 14.79 -5.13 -13.40
CA LEU A 252 15.11 -6.36 -12.71
C LEU A 252 15.66 -7.38 -13.73
N THR A 253 16.64 -8.18 -13.31
CA THR A 253 17.19 -9.25 -14.15
C THR A 253 16.62 -10.60 -13.76
N ARG A 254 16.44 -11.51 -14.72
CA ARG A 254 15.92 -12.86 -14.49
C ARG A 254 16.79 -13.65 -13.51
N ASP A 255 18.11 -13.52 -13.61
CA ASP A 255 19.07 -14.22 -12.73
C ASP A 255 18.85 -13.88 -11.25
N LYS A 256 18.52 -12.60 -10.95
CA LYS A 256 18.21 -12.19 -9.56
C LYS A 256 16.94 -12.86 -9.03
N VAL A 257 15.92 -13.01 -9.86
CA VAL A 257 14.67 -13.68 -9.50
C VAL A 257 14.91 -15.18 -9.28
N GLU A 258 15.68 -15.81 -10.17
CA GLU A 258 16.05 -17.23 -10.04
C GLU A 258 16.90 -17.51 -8.80
N ALA A 259 17.86 -16.64 -8.50
CA ALA A 259 18.64 -16.73 -7.26
C ALA A 259 17.75 -16.61 -6.02
N ALA A 260 16.79 -15.70 -6.01
CA ALA A 260 15.83 -15.56 -4.93
C ALA A 260 14.92 -16.80 -4.79
N LEU A 261 14.47 -17.40 -5.91
CA LEU A 261 13.69 -18.65 -5.92
C LEU A 261 14.47 -19.83 -5.34
N LYS A 262 15.77 -19.91 -5.64
CA LYS A 262 16.66 -20.93 -5.08
C LYS A 262 16.91 -20.75 -3.60
N SER A 263 17.05 -19.51 -3.15
CA SER A 263 17.29 -19.18 -1.73
C SER A 263 16.06 -19.42 -0.85
N ASN A 264 14.92 -18.83 -1.23
CA ASN A 264 13.66 -19.00 -0.50
C ASN A 264 12.47 -18.89 -1.47
N LYS A 265 12.04 -20.06 -1.98
CA LYS A 265 10.97 -20.15 -2.98
C LYS A 265 9.67 -19.45 -2.54
N MET A 266 9.23 -19.66 -1.30
CA MET A 266 7.97 -19.09 -0.81
C MET A 266 8.03 -17.56 -0.74
N LYS A 267 9.11 -17.03 -0.20
CA LYS A 267 9.34 -15.58 -0.15
C LYS A 267 9.45 -14.99 -1.55
N ALA A 268 10.21 -15.62 -2.44
CA ALA A 268 10.36 -15.15 -3.83
C ALA A 268 9.04 -15.16 -4.60
N LEU A 269 8.17 -16.15 -4.40
CA LEU A 269 6.84 -16.18 -5.02
C LEU A 269 5.96 -15.03 -4.54
N ARG A 270 6.05 -14.64 -3.28
CA ARG A 270 5.32 -13.49 -2.75
C ARG A 270 5.86 -12.17 -3.29
N GLU A 271 7.17 -11.98 -3.20
CA GLU A 271 7.81 -10.68 -3.50
C GLU A 271 7.96 -10.40 -5.00
N TYR A 272 8.13 -11.42 -5.84
CA TYR A 272 8.35 -11.25 -7.28
C TYR A 272 7.16 -11.63 -8.15
N TYR A 273 6.39 -12.62 -7.74
CA TYR A 273 5.26 -13.12 -8.54
C TYR A 273 3.89 -12.76 -7.96
N ASN A 274 3.85 -11.96 -6.91
CA ASN A 274 2.63 -11.57 -6.21
C ASN A 274 1.72 -12.76 -5.85
N ARG A 275 2.33 -13.91 -5.54
CA ARG A 275 1.59 -15.12 -5.15
C ARG A 275 1.53 -15.20 -3.63
N PRO A 276 0.40 -14.83 -3.01
CA PRO A 276 0.25 -14.91 -1.56
C PRO A 276 0.29 -16.35 -1.10
N SER A 277 0.91 -16.59 0.05
CA SER A 277 0.98 -17.93 0.63
C SER A 277 -0.02 -18.09 1.76
N ARG A 278 -0.53 -19.32 1.94
CA ARG A 278 -1.30 -19.68 3.14
C ARG A 278 -0.41 -19.86 4.36
N ASP A 279 0.84 -20.23 4.13
CA ASP A 279 1.85 -20.53 5.14
C ASP A 279 2.93 -19.45 5.15
N GLY A 280 3.50 -19.19 6.33
CA GLY A 280 4.62 -18.26 6.51
C GLY A 280 4.31 -16.96 7.23
N GLY A 281 3.14 -16.85 7.86
CA GLY A 281 2.85 -15.79 8.84
C GLY A 281 3.82 -15.88 10.03
N VAL A 282 4.21 -14.75 10.60
CA VAL A 282 5.19 -14.65 11.71
C VAL A 282 4.78 -15.50 12.91
N ASN A 283 3.49 -15.73 13.10
CA ASN A 283 2.92 -16.46 14.23
C ASN A 283 2.46 -17.89 13.88
N GLN A 284 2.77 -18.37 12.67
CA GLN A 284 2.31 -19.69 12.27
C GLN A 284 3.21 -20.79 12.81
N ILE A 285 2.74 -21.52 13.82
CA ILE A 285 3.44 -22.65 14.43
C ILE A 285 3.30 -23.92 13.57
N ILE A 286 2.11 -24.15 13.00
CA ILE A 286 1.80 -25.37 12.23
C ILE A 286 1.43 -24.98 10.78
N LYS A 287 2.09 -25.60 9.80
CA LYS A 287 1.82 -25.39 8.39
C LYS A 287 0.46 -25.95 7.99
N TRP A 288 -0.29 -25.25 7.13
CA TRP A 288 -1.58 -25.71 6.61
C TRP A 288 -1.51 -27.08 5.94
N GLY A 289 -0.43 -27.39 5.24
CA GLY A 289 -0.22 -28.70 4.65
C GLY A 289 -0.13 -29.82 5.70
N THR A 290 0.40 -29.52 6.89
CA THR A 290 0.42 -30.45 8.02
C THR A 290 -0.98 -30.63 8.60
N ILE A 291 -1.74 -29.56 8.80
CA ILE A 291 -3.13 -29.61 9.26
C ILE A 291 -3.94 -30.49 8.31
N ARG A 292 -3.93 -30.20 7.00
CA ARG A 292 -4.71 -30.97 6.01
C ARG A 292 -4.32 -32.43 5.92
N ARG A 293 -3.05 -32.78 6.05
CA ARG A 293 -2.64 -34.19 6.04
C ARG A 293 -3.17 -34.96 7.25
N ASN A 294 -3.39 -34.26 8.36
CA ASN A 294 -3.92 -34.83 9.59
C ASN A 294 -5.42 -34.62 9.78
N GLU A 295 -6.07 -33.89 8.86
CA GLU A 295 -7.51 -33.73 8.86
C GLU A 295 -8.20 -35.05 8.51
N ARG A 296 -8.95 -35.60 9.44
CA ARG A 296 -9.71 -36.84 9.28
C ARG A 296 -11.13 -36.62 9.75
N LYS A 297 -12.08 -37.21 9.05
CA LYS A 297 -13.42 -37.37 9.58
C LYS A 297 -13.36 -38.39 10.72
N TYR A 298 -13.71 -37.97 11.91
CA TYR A 298 -13.80 -38.84 13.07
C TYR A 298 -15.20 -38.71 13.69
N ILE A 299 -15.65 -39.76 14.38
CA ILE A 299 -16.84 -39.71 15.22
C ILE A 299 -16.41 -39.08 16.53
N PRO A 300 -16.99 -37.90 16.96
CA PRO A 300 -16.65 -37.30 18.23
C PRO A 300 -16.86 -38.30 19.39
N GLN A 301 -15.89 -38.44 20.26
CA GLN A 301 -16.04 -39.20 21.47
C GLN A 301 -16.81 -38.37 22.49
N LEU A 302 -18.05 -38.77 22.76
CA LEU A 302 -18.96 -38.04 23.66
C LEU A 302 -18.83 -38.47 25.14
N TYR A 303 -18.15 -39.59 25.40
CA TYR A 303 -18.04 -40.13 26.73
C TYR A 303 -16.56 -40.32 27.08
N TRP A 304 -16.25 -40.09 28.37
CA TRP A 304 -14.94 -40.37 28.90
C TRP A 304 -14.63 -41.88 28.93
N ASP A 305 -13.45 -42.28 28.51
CA ASP A 305 -12.95 -43.63 28.58
C ASP A 305 -11.82 -43.71 29.62
N LYS A 306 -12.05 -44.43 30.69
CA LYS A 306 -11.12 -44.56 31.83
C LYS A 306 -9.75 -45.18 31.45
N ASN A 307 -9.65 -45.79 30.29
CA ASN A 307 -8.41 -46.42 29.82
C ASN A 307 -7.43 -45.44 29.18
N TYR A 308 -7.84 -44.16 28.99
CA TYR A 308 -7.03 -43.15 28.38
C TYR A 308 -6.87 -41.93 29.27
N GLN A 309 -5.76 -41.23 29.07
CA GLN A 309 -5.55 -39.91 29.64
C GLN A 309 -6.01 -38.86 28.66
N TYR A 310 -6.53 -37.76 29.19
CA TYR A 310 -7.03 -36.65 28.38
C TYR A 310 -6.38 -35.35 28.85
N ILE A 311 -6.01 -34.50 27.87
CA ILE A 311 -5.60 -33.14 28.13
C ILE A 311 -6.72 -32.21 27.66
N LEU A 312 -7.20 -31.37 28.55
CA LEU A 312 -8.13 -30.29 28.23
C LEU A 312 -7.35 -29.00 28.05
N ALA A 313 -7.45 -28.40 26.87
CA ALA A 313 -6.97 -27.05 26.60
C ALA A 313 -8.16 -26.11 26.44
N PHE A 314 -8.14 -25.00 27.14
CA PHE A 314 -9.18 -23.98 27.05
C PHE A 314 -8.57 -22.64 26.72
N ASP A 315 -9.02 -22.03 25.63
CA ASP A 315 -8.65 -20.68 25.22
C ASP A 315 -9.88 -19.76 25.36
N PRO A 316 -9.95 -18.96 26.44
CA PRO A 316 -11.11 -18.08 26.68
C PRO A 316 -11.03 -16.85 25.79
N ALA A 317 -12.05 -16.61 24.98
CA ALA A 317 -12.20 -15.37 24.24
C ALA A 317 -12.61 -14.19 25.15
N ARG A 318 -12.04 -13.01 24.90
CA ARG A 318 -12.34 -11.83 25.73
C ARG A 318 -13.48 -10.96 25.20
N THR A 319 -13.61 -10.73 23.90
CA THR A 319 -14.62 -9.79 23.38
C THR A 319 -15.13 -10.07 21.96
N MET A 320 -14.34 -10.58 21.05
CA MET A 320 -14.77 -10.76 19.65
C MET A 320 -14.47 -12.13 19.05
N ASP A 321 -13.71 -12.96 19.75
CA ASP A 321 -13.37 -14.31 19.32
C ASP A 321 -14.23 -15.35 20.01
N ASN A 322 -14.38 -16.53 19.41
CA ASN A 322 -15.05 -17.65 20.04
C ASN A 322 -14.09 -18.32 21.03
N SER A 323 -14.57 -18.64 22.24
CA SER A 323 -13.84 -19.51 23.15
C SER A 323 -13.66 -20.89 22.53
N ILE A 324 -12.46 -21.43 22.59
CA ILE A 324 -12.12 -22.72 22.02
C ILE A 324 -11.80 -23.69 23.16
N VAL A 325 -12.44 -24.84 23.13
CA VAL A 325 -12.11 -25.97 24.00
C VAL A 325 -11.55 -27.09 23.14
N GLY A 326 -10.31 -27.47 23.42
CA GLY A 326 -9.65 -28.61 22.80
C GLY A 326 -9.53 -29.76 23.80
N ILE A 327 -9.94 -30.96 23.41
CA ILE A 327 -9.73 -32.17 24.19
C ILE A 327 -8.81 -33.07 23.38
N MET A 328 -7.67 -33.43 23.99
CA MET A 328 -6.71 -34.36 23.42
C MET A 328 -6.70 -35.65 24.21
N ARG A 329 -6.90 -36.77 23.54
CA ARG A 329 -6.71 -38.10 24.13
C ARG A 329 -5.27 -38.53 23.91
N ILE A 330 -4.60 -38.88 24.98
CA ILE A 330 -3.24 -39.45 24.94
C ILE A 330 -3.37 -40.94 24.64
N TYR A 331 -2.72 -41.37 23.60
CA TYR A 331 -2.59 -42.76 23.22
C TYR A 331 -1.16 -43.20 23.55
N ASN A 332 -1.01 -44.13 24.49
CA ASN A 332 0.29 -44.78 24.71
C ASN A 332 0.47 -45.81 23.60
N ASP A 333 1.39 -45.56 22.69
CA ASP A 333 1.78 -46.54 21.70
C ASP A 333 2.62 -47.64 22.40
N PRO A 334 2.15 -48.89 22.43
CA PRO A 334 2.88 -49.94 23.10
C PRO A 334 4.23 -50.30 22.44
N GLU A 335 4.45 -49.85 21.19
CA GLU A 335 5.69 -50.13 20.45
C GLU A 335 6.74 -49.00 20.54
N ASN A 336 6.35 -47.78 20.90
CA ASN A 336 7.27 -46.62 20.88
C ASN A 336 7.35 -45.85 22.22
N GLY A 337 6.63 -46.23 23.24
CA GLY A 337 6.68 -45.65 24.59
C GLY A 337 5.84 -44.40 24.76
#